data_40db0ffa681ac770d8ba45c079170e81
#
_entry.id   40db0ffa681ac770d8ba45c079170e81
#
_cell.length_a   1.000
_cell.length_b   1.000
_cell.length_c   1.000
_cell.angle_alpha   90.00
_cell.angle_beta   90.00
_cell.angle_gamma   90.00
#
_symmetry.space_group_name_H-M   'P 1'
#
loop_
_entity.id
_entity.type
_entity.pdbx_description
1 polymer ?
#
loop_
_entity_poly.entity_id
_entity_poly.type
_entity_poly.pdbx_seq_one_letter_code
_entity_poly.pdbx_strand_id
1 'polypeptide(L)'
;TYMHFKHNSHTNKWKSNKVRYVYTTFSFRKQPELKMEDYLDGVRKNFIEAVKKRVENCERPIACLLSGGLDSSLVTSIVSKLSKKRIETFSIGLKGSEDLKYAKIVADFLGTNHTEIVISEEEFFERIPEVIKVIESYDTTTVRASVGNYLVAEYISQNSNAKVIINGDGSDELMGGYLYFSAAPDSM
;
A
#
# COMPACT_ATOMS: atom_id res chain seq x y z
N THR A 1 -9.13 -15.96 -7.57
CA THR A 1 -9.36 -17.35 -8.04
C THR A 1 -8.21 -18.22 -7.62
N TYR A 2 -8.48 -19.42 -7.09
CA TYR A 2 -7.49 -20.47 -6.88
C TYR A 2 -7.94 -21.75 -7.58
N MET A 3 -6.98 -22.62 -7.88
CA MET A 3 -7.27 -23.94 -8.44
C MET A 3 -6.86 -25.01 -7.44
N HIS A 4 -7.76 -25.95 -7.20
CA HIS A 4 -7.52 -27.11 -6.38
C HIS A 4 -7.32 -28.33 -7.28
N PHE A 5 -6.16 -28.97 -7.18
CA PHE A 5 -5.85 -30.19 -7.91
C PHE A 5 -5.90 -31.38 -6.99
N LYS A 6 -6.62 -32.42 -7.40
CA LYS A 6 -6.72 -33.68 -6.66
C LYS A 6 -6.26 -34.81 -7.57
N HIS A 7 -5.24 -35.53 -7.14
CA HIS A 7 -4.75 -36.73 -7.84
C HIS A 7 -5.54 -37.97 -7.40
N ASN A 8 -5.97 -38.75 -8.36
CA ASN A 8 -6.56 -40.08 -8.10
C ASN A 8 -5.49 -41.15 -8.37
N SER A 9 -4.96 -41.75 -7.32
CA SER A 9 -3.89 -42.77 -7.41
C SER A 9 -4.28 -44.05 -8.11
N HIS A 10 -5.56 -44.41 -8.09
CA HIS A 10 -6.05 -45.63 -8.76
C HIS A 10 -6.19 -45.46 -10.28
N THR A 11 -6.53 -44.29 -10.73
CA THR A 11 -6.73 -44.00 -12.17
C THR A 11 -5.57 -43.22 -12.78
N ASN A 12 -4.61 -42.79 -11.98
CA ASN A 12 -3.49 -41.91 -12.32
C ASN A 12 -3.92 -40.62 -13.05
N LYS A 13 -5.11 -40.10 -12.71
CA LYS A 13 -5.67 -38.90 -13.31
C LYS A 13 -5.76 -37.77 -12.28
N TRP A 14 -5.51 -36.55 -12.77
CA TRP A 14 -5.72 -35.31 -12.04
C TRP A 14 -7.10 -34.77 -12.30
N LYS A 15 -7.77 -34.33 -11.25
CA LYS A 15 -9.01 -33.55 -11.32
C LYS A 15 -8.73 -32.15 -10.78
N SER A 16 -9.10 -31.13 -11.53
CA SER A 16 -8.96 -29.74 -11.10
C SER A 16 -10.31 -29.12 -10.83
N ASN A 17 -10.37 -28.26 -9.82
CA ASN A 17 -11.51 -27.41 -9.54
C ASN A 17 -11.05 -25.97 -9.40
N LYS A 18 -11.65 -25.05 -10.15
CA LYS A 18 -11.36 -23.61 -10.09
C LYS A 18 -12.39 -22.93 -9.19
N VAL A 19 -11.92 -22.33 -8.12
CA VAL A 19 -12.76 -21.61 -7.16
C VAL A 19 -12.47 -20.12 -7.24
N ARG A 20 -13.51 -19.33 -7.49
CA ARG A 20 -13.44 -17.87 -7.42
C ARG A 20 -13.78 -17.43 -6.00
N TYR A 21 -12.80 -16.90 -5.26
CA TYR A 21 -12.96 -16.48 -3.87
C TYR A 21 -13.19 -14.96 -3.69
N VAL A 22 -13.03 -14.18 -4.77
CA VAL A 22 -13.35 -12.74 -4.77
C VAL A 22 -14.51 -12.53 -5.75
N TYR A 23 -15.60 -12.07 -5.21
CA TYR A 23 -16.79 -11.67 -5.95
C TYR A 23 -16.95 -10.16 -5.82
N THR A 24 -16.15 -9.41 -6.57
CA THR A 24 -16.45 -7.99 -6.79
C THR A 24 -17.56 -7.92 -7.83
N THR A 25 -18.76 -7.77 -7.38
CA THR A 25 -19.86 -7.44 -8.27
C THR A 25 -20.00 -5.93 -8.29
N PHE A 26 -19.65 -5.34 -9.42
CA PHE A 26 -19.99 -3.94 -9.72
C PHE A 26 -21.49 -3.78 -10.06
N SER A 27 -22.32 -4.75 -9.70
CA SER A 27 -23.76 -4.61 -9.85
C SER A 27 -24.26 -3.67 -8.77
N PHE A 28 -24.81 -2.56 -9.18
CA PHE A 28 -25.60 -1.66 -8.35
C PHE A 28 -26.83 -2.43 -7.82
N ARG A 29 -26.67 -3.18 -6.75
CA ARG A 29 -27.82 -3.57 -5.96
C ARG A 29 -28.32 -2.29 -5.33
N LYS A 30 -29.62 -1.98 -5.46
CA LYS A 30 -30.29 -0.99 -4.60
C LYS A 30 -29.90 -1.35 -3.16
N GLN A 31 -28.90 -0.64 -2.63
CA GLN A 31 -28.60 -0.75 -1.22
C GLN A 31 -29.71 -0.05 -0.45
N PRO A 32 -30.07 -0.54 0.74
CA PRO A 32 -30.96 0.21 1.61
C PRO A 32 -30.39 1.63 1.77
N GLU A 33 -31.25 2.61 1.88
CA GLU A 33 -30.85 4.01 2.11
C GLU A 33 -30.15 4.10 3.46
N LEU A 34 -28.81 3.89 3.43
CA LEU A 34 -27.95 4.09 4.59
C LEU A 34 -27.71 5.58 4.75
N LYS A 35 -27.67 6.05 5.97
CA LYS A 35 -27.24 7.41 6.28
C LYS A 35 -25.73 7.54 6.02
N MET A 36 -25.28 8.74 5.71
CA MET A 36 -23.85 9.03 5.50
C MET A 36 -22.99 8.56 6.70
N GLU A 37 -23.51 8.72 7.92
CA GLU A 37 -22.83 8.27 9.14
C GLU A 37 -22.55 6.76 9.16
N ASP A 38 -23.52 5.95 8.68
CA ASP A 38 -23.36 4.49 8.62
C ASP A 38 -22.25 4.10 7.61
N TYR A 39 -22.14 4.82 6.49
CA TYR A 39 -21.05 4.62 5.53
C TYR A 39 -19.68 4.99 6.14
N LEU A 40 -19.58 6.14 6.78
CA LEU A 40 -18.35 6.61 7.41
C LEU A 40 -17.87 5.66 8.52
N ASP A 41 -18.78 5.19 9.35
CA ASP A 41 -18.47 4.23 10.40
C ASP A 41 -18.07 2.87 9.81
N GLY A 42 -18.74 2.44 8.75
CA GLY A 42 -18.39 1.23 8.01
C GLY A 42 -16.98 1.30 7.42
N VAL A 43 -16.63 2.41 6.76
CA VAL A 43 -15.28 2.63 6.22
C VAL A 43 -14.25 2.63 7.34
N ARG A 44 -14.47 3.42 8.39
CA ARG A 44 -13.57 3.50 9.56
C ARG A 44 -13.30 2.12 10.17
N LYS A 45 -14.36 1.38 10.47
CA LYS A 45 -14.25 0.06 11.08
C LYS A 45 -13.49 -0.92 10.20
N ASN A 46 -13.86 -1.02 8.94
CA ASN A 46 -13.24 -1.97 8.02
C ASN A 46 -11.77 -1.61 7.75
N PHE A 47 -11.45 -0.33 7.64
CA PHE A 47 -10.08 0.13 7.43
C PHE A 47 -9.19 -0.19 8.64
N ILE A 48 -9.65 0.11 9.85
CA ILE A 48 -8.91 -0.23 11.08
C ILE A 48 -8.70 -1.74 11.19
N GLU A 49 -9.73 -2.55 10.96
CA GLU A 49 -9.62 -4.00 11.00
C GLU A 49 -8.69 -4.57 9.91
N ALA A 50 -8.66 -3.95 8.74
CA ALA A 50 -7.75 -4.35 7.66
C ALA A 50 -6.28 -4.13 8.05
N VAL A 51 -5.95 -2.98 8.63
CA VAL A 51 -4.59 -2.69 9.12
C VAL A 51 -4.27 -3.58 10.32
N LYS A 52 -5.20 -3.72 11.27
CA LYS A 52 -5.03 -4.56 12.46
C LYS A 52 -4.68 -6.00 12.13
N LYS A 53 -5.39 -6.62 11.20
CA LYS A 53 -5.09 -7.99 10.74
C LYS A 53 -3.65 -8.13 10.22
N ARG A 54 -3.11 -7.11 9.57
CA ARG A 54 -1.73 -7.15 9.07
C ARG A 54 -0.71 -7.00 10.18
N VAL A 55 -0.96 -6.12 11.12
CA VAL A 55 -0.08 -5.89 12.27
C VAL A 55 -0.08 -7.08 13.22
N GLU A 56 -1.25 -7.59 13.60
CA GLU A 56 -1.38 -8.68 14.58
C GLU A 56 -0.90 -10.04 14.05
N ASN A 57 -1.00 -10.27 12.76
CA ASN A 57 -0.52 -11.51 12.13
C ASN A 57 0.95 -11.44 11.69
N CYS A 58 1.65 -10.35 12.02
CA CYS A 58 3.05 -10.18 11.66
C CYS A 58 3.96 -10.50 12.85
N GLU A 59 4.81 -11.51 12.70
CA GLU A 59 5.83 -11.89 13.69
C GLU A 59 7.16 -11.17 13.49
N ARG A 60 7.30 -10.43 12.40
CA ARG A 60 8.54 -9.73 12.03
C ARG A 60 8.44 -8.23 12.31
N PRO A 61 9.57 -7.54 12.51
CA PRO A 61 9.57 -6.10 12.68
C PRO A 61 8.91 -5.38 11.49
N ILE A 62 7.99 -4.47 11.81
CA ILE A 62 7.21 -3.70 10.86
C ILE A 62 7.75 -2.28 10.78
N ALA A 63 7.79 -1.73 9.56
CA ALA A 63 7.94 -0.30 9.31
C ALA A 63 6.86 0.21 8.37
N CYS A 64 6.73 1.52 8.24
CA CYS A 64 5.79 2.13 7.30
C CYS A 64 6.50 3.06 6.32
N LEU A 65 6.01 3.11 5.07
CA LEU A 65 6.31 4.21 4.17
C LEU A 65 5.37 5.38 4.50
N LEU A 66 5.94 6.56 4.63
CA LEU A 66 5.22 7.77 5.03
C LEU A 66 5.57 8.92 4.10
N SER A 67 4.66 9.24 3.19
CA SER A 67 4.80 10.39 2.27
C SER A 67 4.24 11.70 2.85
N GLY A 68 3.51 11.63 3.96
CA GLY A 68 2.78 12.78 4.49
C GLY A 68 1.42 13.02 3.84
N GLY A 69 1.09 12.29 2.78
CA GLY A 69 -0.26 12.25 2.19
C GLY A 69 -1.29 11.59 3.11
N LEU A 70 -2.58 11.76 2.81
CA LEU A 70 -3.68 11.27 3.64
C LEU A 70 -3.58 9.77 3.92
N ASP A 71 -3.39 8.97 2.87
CA ASP A 71 -3.45 7.51 2.95
C ASP A 71 -2.32 6.91 3.78
N SER A 72 -1.08 7.30 3.46
CA SER A 72 0.09 6.85 4.21
C SER A 72 0.06 7.30 5.66
N SER A 73 -0.44 8.51 5.92
CA SER A 73 -0.57 9.06 7.28
C SER A 73 -1.62 8.31 8.10
N LEU A 74 -2.78 7.99 7.49
CA LEU A 74 -3.85 7.22 8.14
C LEU A 74 -3.38 5.80 8.49
N VAL A 75 -2.79 5.10 7.53
CA VAL A 75 -2.24 3.75 7.74
C VAL A 75 -1.19 3.78 8.85
N THR A 76 -0.20 4.68 8.77
CA THR A 76 0.87 4.82 9.76
C THR A 76 0.32 5.14 11.15
N SER A 77 -0.70 6.01 11.24
CA SER A 77 -1.37 6.34 12.51
C SER A 77 -1.99 5.11 13.18
N ILE A 78 -2.67 4.27 12.40
CA ILE A 78 -3.29 3.05 12.94
C ILE A 78 -2.21 2.05 13.36
N VAL A 79 -1.18 1.82 12.52
CA VAL A 79 -0.05 0.95 12.86
C VAL A 79 0.64 1.40 14.13
N SER A 80 0.91 2.71 14.26
CA SER A 80 1.53 3.29 15.46
C SER A 80 0.71 3.06 16.72
N LYS A 81 -0.63 3.18 16.64
CA LYS A 81 -1.53 2.93 17.79
C LYS A 81 -1.62 1.45 18.18
N LEU A 82 -1.49 0.55 17.22
CA LEU A 82 -1.56 -0.89 17.45
C LEU A 82 -0.21 -1.47 17.89
N SER A 83 0.88 -0.81 17.56
CA SER A 83 2.22 -1.27 17.85
C SER A 83 2.59 -1.00 19.32
N LYS A 84 3.15 -2.00 20.00
CA LYS A 84 3.66 -1.87 21.38
C LYS A 84 4.99 -1.10 21.47
N LYS A 85 5.68 -0.96 20.34
CA LYS A 85 6.98 -0.31 20.21
C LYS A 85 6.87 0.85 19.24
N ARG A 86 7.77 1.81 19.40
CA ARG A 86 7.96 2.89 18.43
C ARG A 86 8.31 2.30 17.07
N ILE A 87 7.51 2.62 16.06
CA ILE A 87 7.70 2.10 14.70
C ILE A 87 8.71 2.94 13.92
N GLU A 88 9.41 2.30 13.00
CA GLU A 88 10.22 2.99 12.00
C GLU A 88 9.32 3.47 10.86
N THR A 89 9.58 4.67 10.36
CA THR A 89 8.91 5.23 9.18
C THR A 89 9.94 5.78 8.22
N PHE A 90 9.70 5.64 6.94
CA PHE A 90 10.63 6.04 5.89
C PHE A 90 9.90 6.91 4.86
N SER A 91 10.56 7.97 4.44
CA SER A 91 10.18 8.79 3.29
C SER A 91 11.35 8.95 2.35
N ILE A 92 11.06 9.15 1.07
CA ILE A 92 12.06 9.41 0.06
C ILE A 92 11.62 10.57 -0.82
N GLY A 93 12.54 11.42 -1.22
CA GLY A 93 12.25 12.54 -2.10
C GLY A 93 13.48 13.36 -2.45
N LEU A 94 13.27 14.28 -3.36
CA LEU A 94 14.28 15.29 -3.72
C LEU A 94 14.44 16.30 -2.57
N LYS A 95 15.61 16.90 -2.49
CA LYS A 95 15.89 17.95 -1.50
C LYS A 95 14.85 19.07 -1.55
N GLY A 96 14.18 19.29 -0.42
CA GLY A 96 13.17 20.35 -0.28
C GLY A 96 11.80 19.99 -0.85
N SER A 97 11.54 18.71 -1.19
CA SER A 97 10.21 18.28 -1.62
C SER A 97 9.17 18.46 -0.52
N GLU A 98 7.95 18.78 -0.92
CA GLU A 98 6.81 18.93 0.00
C GLU A 98 6.50 17.60 0.73
N ASP A 99 6.68 16.47 0.05
CA ASP A 99 6.41 15.15 0.64
C ASP A 99 7.29 14.89 1.86
N LEU A 100 8.61 15.19 1.78
CA LEU A 100 9.51 15.03 2.94
C LEU A 100 9.09 15.92 4.10
N LYS A 101 8.69 17.17 3.81
CA LYS A 101 8.24 18.11 4.83
C LYS A 101 6.97 17.62 5.55
N TYR A 102 5.95 17.18 4.80
CA TYR A 102 4.72 16.66 5.40
C TYR A 102 4.92 15.32 6.10
N ALA A 103 5.76 14.43 5.55
CA ALA A 103 6.14 13.20 6.20
C ALA A 103 6.75 13.45 7.58
N LYS A 104 7.66 14.42 7.68
CA LYS A 104 8.28 14.83 8.93
C LYS A 104 7.27 15.33 9.95
N ILE A 105 6.33 16.19 9.54
CA ILE A 105 5.27 16.70 10.43
C ILE A 105 4.43 15.56 11.01
N VAL A 106 4.02 14.61 10.16
CA VAL A 106 3.22 13.46 10.59
C VAL A 106 4.04 12.53 11.49
N ALA A 107 5.29 12.29 11.15
CA ALA A 107 6.20 11.45 11.94
C ALA A 107 6.41 12.00 13.35
N ASP A 108 6.63 13.30 13.47
CA ASP A 108 6.80 13.99 14.74
C ASP A 108 5.51 13.95 15.59
N PHE A 109 4.35 14.15 14.94
CA PHE A 109 3.05 14.05 15.60
C PHE A 109 2.79 12.62 16.13
N LEU A 110 3.13 11.61 15.36
CA LEU A 110 2.93 10.20 15.74
C LEU A 110 4.05 9.66 16.65
N GLY A 111 5.14 10.39 16.80
CA GLY A 111 6.30 9.99 17.59
C GLY A 111 7.04 8.79 17.01
N THR A 112 7.07 8.63 15.69
CA THR A 112 7.75 7.52 15.01
C THR A 112 9.28 7.73 14.95
N ASN A 113 10.02 6.66 14.69
CA ASN A 113 11.45 6.74 14.36
C ASN A 113 11.57 6.97 12.86
N HIS A 114 11.58 8.25 12.45
CA HIS A 114 11.50 8.64 11.05
C HIS A 114 12.86 8.85 10.40
N THR A 115 13.01 8.31 9.19
CA THR A 115 14.19 8.50 8.34
C THR A 115 13.76 9.11 7.02
N GLU A 116 14.34 10.27 6.70
CA GLU A 116 14.21 10.92 5.41
C GLU A 116 15.36 10.49 4.49
N ILE A 117 15.03 9.95 3.34
CA ILE A 117 16.00 9.57 2.30
C ILE A 117 15.96 10.66 1.24
N VAL A 118 16.97 11.50 1.24
CA VAL A 118 17.11 12.61 0.28
C VAL A 118 17.99 12.14 -0.86
N ILE A 119 17.43 12.17 -2.06
CA ILE A 119 18.12 11.81 -3.31
C ILE A 119 18.25 13.01 -4.22
N SER A 120 19.20 12.96 -5.15
CA SER A 120 19.31 13.92 -6.24
C SER A 120 18.51 13.47 -7.48
N GLU A 121 18.32 14.40 -8.42
CA GLU A 121 17.71 14.05 -9.71
C GLU A 121 18.61 13.07 -10.49
N GLU A 122 19.91 13.25 -10.41
CA GLU A 122 20.90 12.40 -11.07
C GLU A 122 20.79 10.97 -10.54
N GLU A 123 20.76 10.77 -9.22
CA GLU A 123 20.59 9.45 -8.60
C GLU A 123 19.27 8.80 -9.03
N PHE A 124 18.19 9.57 -9.12
CA PHE A 124 16.91 9.08 -9.59
C PHE A 124 17.01 8.56 -11.04
N PHE A 125 17.60 9.34 -11.93
CA PHE A 125 17.72 8.97 -13.35
C PHE A 125 18.70 7.82 -13.59
N GLU A 126 19.79 7.76 -12.86
CA GLU A 126 20.78 6.68 -12.96
C GLU A 126 20.19 5.31 -12.59
N ARG A 127 19.17 5.27 -11.72
CA ARG A 127 18.53 4.02 -11.31
C ARG A 127 17.48 3.48 -12.28
N ILE A 128 17.02 4.28 -13.22
CA ILE A 128 15.98 3.87 -14.18
C ILE A 128 16.30 2.56 -14.91
N PRO A 129 17.50 2.35 -15.49
CA PRO A 129 17.80 1.10 -16.21
C PRO A 129 17.74 -0.14 -15.32
N GLU A 130 18.18 -0.03 -14.07
CA GLU A 130 18.12 -1.11 -13.09
C GLU A 130 16.67 -1.42 -12.71
N VAL A 131 15.88 -0.39 -12.46
CA VAL A 131 14.46 -0.54 -12.11
C VAL A 131 13.69 -1.21 -13.24
N ILE A 132 13.89 -0.80 -14.52
CA ILE A 132 13.28 -1.43 -15.68
C ILE A 132 13.58 -2.93 -15.70
N LYS A 133 14.83 -3.30 -15.41
CA LYS A 133 15.25 -4.71 -15.38
C LYS A 133 14.56 -5.48 -14.23
N VAL A 134 14.45 -4.87 -13.06
CA VAL A 134 13.87 -5.51 -11.87
C VAL A 134 12.36 -5.69 -11.97
N ILE A 135 11.66 -4.66 -12.48
CA ILE A 135 10.18 -4.72 -12.63
C ILE A 135 9.73 -5.37 -13.93
N GLU A 136 10.68 -5.71 -14.84
CA GLU A 136 10.41 -6.29 -16.16
C GLU A 136 9.39 -5.48 -16.99
N SER A 137 9.42 -4.15 -16.86
CA SER A 137 8.54 -3.23 -17.58
C SER A 137 9.28 -1.96 -17.95
N TYR A 138 8.96 -1.42 -19.10
CA TYR A 138 9.43 -0.10 -19.56
C TYR A 138 8.29 0.89 -19.81
N ASP A 139 7.10 0.58 -19.27
CA ASP A 139 6.00 1.54 -19.27
C ASP A 139 6.39 2.77 -18.42
N THR A 140 6.26 3.93 -19.02
CA THR A 140 6.74 5.20 -18.42
C THR A 140 6.13 5.48 -17.05
N THR A 141 4.84 5.24 -16.89
CA THR A 141 4.13 5.50 -15.62
C THR A 141 4.60 4.54 -14.54
N THR A 142 4.70 3.25 -14.89
CA THR A 142 5.17 2.20 -13.97
C THR A 142 6.61 2.44 -13.54
N VAL A 143 7.52 2.74 -14.48
CA VAL A 143 8.93 3.00 -14.17
C VAL A 143 9.06 4.21 -13.25
N ARG A 144 8.42 5.34 -13.59
CA ARG A 144 8.47 6.57 -12.79
C ARG A 144 8.03 6.34 -11.34
N ALA A 145 6.95 5.60 -11.14
CA ALA A 145 6.44 5.29 -9.81
C ALA A 145 7.35 4.30 -9.05
N SER A 146 8.02 3.40 -9.79
CA SER A 146 8.82 2.34 -9.18
C SER A 146 10.21 2.78 -8.72
N VAL A 147 10.80 3.83 -9.30
CA VAL A 147 12.17 4.25 -8.93
C VAL A 147 12.25 4.65 -7.46
N GLY A 148 11.34 5.49 -6.98
CA GLY A 148 11.30 5.89 -5.57
C GLY A 148 11.05 4.70 -4.64
N ASN A 149 10.13 3.82 -5.02
CA ASN A 149 9.83 2.60 -4.25
C ASN A 149 11.04 1.65 -4.19
N TYR A 150 11.77 1.51 -5.29
CA TYR A 150 12.97 0.70 -5.34
C TYR A 150 14.07 1.25 -4.42
N LEU A 151 14.36 2.54 -4.52
CA LEU A 151 15.40 3.20 -3.71
C LEU A 151 15.08 3.16 -2.21
N VAL A 152 13.84 3.41 -1.82
CA VAL A 152 13.45 3.31 -0.40
C VAL A 152 13.54 1.86 0.10
N ALA A 153 13.16 0.89 -0.71
CA ALA A 153 13.26 -0.52 -0.35
C ALA A 153 14.73 -0.97 -0.22
N GLU A 154 15.60 -0.54 -1.11
CA GLU A 154 17.04 -0.77 -1.04
C GLU A 154 17.61 -0.21 0.26
N TYR A 155 17.32 1.06 0.57
CA TYR A 155 17.76 1.69 1.80
C TYR A 155 17.30 0.92 3.05
N ILE A 156 16.01 0.58 3.13
CA ILE A 156 15.45 -0.16 4.27
C ILE A 156 16.13 -1.52 4.43
N SER A 157 16.38 -2.23 3.32
CA SER A 157 17.02 -3.54 3.36
C SER A 157 18.41 -3.53 3.95
N GLN A 158 19.13 -2.42 3.78
CA GLN A 158 20.51 -2.23 4.24
C GLN A 158 20.59 -1.62 5.64
N ASN A 159 19.61 -0.80 6.04
CA ASN A 159 19.72 0.07 7.22
C ASN A 159 18.67 -0.23 8.31
N SER A 160 17.73 -1.15 8.08
CA SER A 160 16.68 -1.50 9.04
C SER A 160 16.56 -3.01 9.23
N ASN A 161 16.10 -3.40 10.41
CA ASN A 161 15.70 -4.77 10.71
C ASN A 161 14.25 -5.08 10.30
N ALA A 162 13.51 -4.11 9.77
CA ALA A 162 12.14 -4.30 9.29
C ALA A 162 12.11 -5.33 8.16
N LYS A 163 11.14 -6.23 8.23
CA LYS A 163 10.91 -7.28 7.21
C LYS A 163 9.52 -7.18 6.58
N VAL A 164 8.68 -6.35 7.16
CA VAL A 164 7.35 -6.06 6.64
C VAL A 164 7.20 -4.55 6.57
N ILE A 165 6.87 -4.08 5.37
CA ILE A 165 6.63 -2.67 5.12
C ILE A 165 5.15 -2.48 4.84
N ILE A 166 4.51 -1.61 5.59
CA ILE A 166 3.10 -1.24 5.40
C ILE A 166 3.05 0.14 4.76
N ASN A 167 2.24 0.27 3.73
CA ASN A 167 2.07 1.51 2.98
C ASN A 167 0.59 1.82 2.72
N GLY A 168 0.30 2.95 2.10
CA GLY A 168 -1.04 3.42 1.76
C GLY A 168 -1.51 3.05 0.35
N ASP A 169 -0.73 2.26 -0.40
CA ASP A 169 -1.05 1.93 -1.79
C ASP A 169 -2.40 1.20 -1.92
N GLY A 170 -3.14 1.52 -2.97
CA GLY A 170 -4.46 0.96 -3.25
C GLY A 170 -5.62 1.76 -2.67
N SER A 171 -5.37 2.81 -1.89
CA SER A 171 -6.41 3.66 -1.32
C SER A 171 -7.16 4.43 -2.40
N ASP A 172 -6.44 5.08 -3.31
CA ASP A 172 -7.02 5.85 -4.40
C ASP A 172 -7.87 4.99 -5.35
N GLU A 173 -7.40 3.77 -5.63
CA GLU A 173 -8.10 2.81 -6.48
C GLU A 173 -9.41 2.34 -5.86
N LEU A 174 -9.46 2.20 -4.55
CA LEU A 174 -10.64 1.73 -3.83
C LEU A 174 -11.62 2.84 -3.49
N MET A 175 -11.12 4.04 -3.20
CA MET A 175 -11.93 5.17 -2.72
C MET A 175 -12.18 6.24 -3.78
N GLY A 176 -11.68 6.06 -5.00
CA GLY A 176 -11.83 7.04 -6.08
C GLY A 176 -11.05 8.33 -5.82
N GLY A 177 -9.84 8.24 -5.23
CA GLY A 177 -9.05 9.38 -4.79
C GLY A 177 -8.37 10.16 -5.90
N TYR A 178 -8.22 9.58 -7.11
CA TYR A 178 -7.62 10.29 -8.23
C TYR A 178 -8.56 11.34 -8.83
N LEU A 179 -8.01 12.52 -9.14
CA LEU A 179 -8.80 13.63 -9.66
C LEU A 179 -9.61 13.30 -10.91
N TYR A 180 -9.13 12.38 -11.76
CA TYR A 180 -9.86 11.97 -12.97
C TYR A 180 -11.14 11.18 -12.68
N PHE A 181 -11.33 10.65 -11.48
CA PHE A 181 -12.60 10.03 -11.11
C PHE A 181 -13.75 11.03 -11.07
N SER A 182 -13.45 12.32 -10.77
CA SER A 182 -14.48 13.38 -10.80
C SER A 182 -14.99 13.69 -12.22
N ALA A 183 -14.26 13.28 -13.24
CA ALA A 183 -14.65 13.42 -14.65
C ALA A 183 -15.30 12.15 -15.21
N ALA A 184 -15.52 11.11 -14.39
CA ALA A 184 -16.21 9.91 -14.83
C ALA A 184 -17.67 10.26 -15.22
N PRO A 185 -18.18 9.69 -16.31
CA PRO A 185 -19.58 9.89 -16.68
C PRO A 185 -20.48 9.30 -15.59
N ASP A 186 -21.56 10.01 -15.29
CA ASP A 186 -22.61 9.49 -14.43
C ASP A 186 -23.15 8.17 -14.98
N SER A 187 -23.52 7.25 -14.08
CA SER A 187 -24.21 6.04 -14.47
C SER A 187 -25.55 6.42 -15.11
N MET A 188 -25.67 6.22 -16.40
CA MET A 188 -26.97 6.25 -17.09
C MET A 188 -27.81 5.03 -16.72
#